data_d8566a54206c30c2e87662c9de334d04
#
_entry.id   d8566a54206c30c2e87662c9de334d04
#
_cell.length_a   1.000
_cell.length_b   1.000
_cell.length_c   1.000
_cell.angle_alpha   90.00
_cell.angle_beta   90.00
_cell.angle_gamma   90.00
#
_symmetry.space_group_name_H-M   'P 1'
#
loop_
_entity.id
_entity.type
_entity.pdbx_description
1 polymer ?
#
loop_
_entity_poly.entity_id
_entity_poly.type
_entity_poly.pdbx_seq_one_letter_code
_entity_poly.pdbx_strand_id
1 'polypeptide(L)'
;KEAYLKDHSSLKAMYKILSIVAFLFFTTTTVSADQNDPRLNNLFKKLNQTENQEEIRDLIANIWDIWYEVDDPKVIEYFEKGIQAIRIRNYPLAIRFFNNLIEEDPNFAEAWNKRATAYFMMGDFDKSMLDIVKTLELEPRHFGALDGMSLIFIHQGQFQEALKVYDKMLELFPFSIRTQEKKDEILSIISQST
;
A
#
# COMPACT_ATOMS: atom_id res chain seq x y z
N LYS A 1 24.53 46.13 44.24
CA LYS A 1 25.25 45.45 43.14
C LYS A 1 25.09 43.92 43.21
N GLU A 2 25.01 43.35 44.41
CA GLU A 2 24.85 41.86 44.55
C GLU A 2 23.46 41.34 44.19
N ALA A 3 22.38 42.11 44.38
CA ALA A 3 21.02 41.68 44.03
C ALA A 3 20.78 41.56 42.51
N TYR A 4 21.52 42.33 41.70
CA TYR A 4 21.37 42.29 40.22
C TYR A 4 22.07 41.08 39.59
N LEU A 5 23.11 40.55 40.22
CA LEU A 5 23.85 39.38 39.73
C LEU A 5 23.15 38.04 40.04
N LYS A 6 22.27 38.03 41.07
CA LYS A 6 21.53 36.82 41.46
C LYS A 6 20.35 36.51 40.52
N ASP A 7 19.80 37.55 39.88
CA ASP A 7 18.66 37.40 38.96
C ASP A 7 19.08 36.86 37.60
N HIS A 8 20.27 37.23 37.10
CA HIS A 8 20.80 36.73 35.83
C HIS A 8 21.24 35.26 35.84
N SER A 9 21.60 34.72 37.03
CA SER A 9 21.97 33.30 37.13
C SER A 9 20.72 32.38 37.16
N SER A 10 19.64 32.83 37.78
CA SER A 10 18.36 32.14 37.82
C SER A 10 17.67 32.14 36.45
N LEU A 11 17.72 33.25 35.70
CA LEU A 11 17.23 33.34 34.34
C LEU A 11 18.02 32.42 33.39
N LYS A 12 19.35 32.36 33.46
CA LYS A 12 20.17 31.47 32.65
C LYS A 12 19.91 29.98 32.98
N ALA A 13 19.66 29.64 34.23
CA ALA A 13 19.26 28.29 34.63
C ALA A 13 17.87 27.92 34.11
N MET A 14 16.93 28.86 34.14
CA MET A 14 15.57 28.67 33.61
C MET A 14 15.57 28.53 32.10
N TYR A 15 16.36 29.27 31.34
CA TYR A 15 16.52 29.10 29.88
C TYR A 15 17.22 27.78 29.53
N LYS A 16 18.17 27.29 30.33
CA LYS A 16 18.75 25.95 30.14
C LYS A 16 17.74 24.83 30.40
N ILE A 17 16.87 24.97 31.37
CA ILE A 17 15.80 24.01 31.66
C ILE A 17 14.74 24.06 30.56
N LEU A 18 14.34 25.24 30.08
CA LEU A 18 13.41 25.39 28.95
C LEU A 18 13.97 24.81 27.64
N SER A 19 15.29 24.98 27.38
CA SER A 19 15.93 24.40 26.19
C SER A 19 16.07 22.88 26.28
N ILE A 20 16.16 22.30 27.47
CA ILE A 20 16.18 20.83 27.66
C ILE A 20 14.78 20.23 27.55
N VAL A 21 13.75 20.95 28.02
CA VAL A 21 12.35 20.51 27.89
C VAL A 21 11.83 20.63 26.44
N ALA A 22 12.34 21.63 25.67
CA ALA A 22 12.00 21.77 24.25
C ALA A 22 12.63 20.68 23.36
N PHE A 23 13.64 19.94 23.85
CA PHE A 23 14.28 18.86 23.07
C PHE A 23 13.74 17.46 23.37
N LEU A 24 12.73 17.35 24.26
CA LEU A 24 12.02 16.10 24.57
C LEU A 24 10.64 16.02 23.90
N PHE A 25 10.37 16.82 22.87
CA PHE A 25 9.43 16.35 21.86
C PHE A 25 10.14 15.23 21.07
N PHE A 26 10.21 14.06 21.70
CA PHE A 26 10.20 12.83 20.96
C PHE A 26 9.05 12.95 19.95
N THR A 27 9.37 13.25 18.74
CA THR A 27 8.54 12.79 17.64
C THR A 27 8.54 11.27 17.78
N THR A 28 7.56 10.75 18.51
CA THR A 28 7.12 9.39 18.24
C THR A 28 6.69 9.45 16.79
N THR A 29 7.62 9.17 15.88
CA THR A 29 7.24 8.66 14.58
C THR A 29 6.45 7.40 14.95
N THR A 30 5.14 7.51 14.99
CA THR A 30 4.28 6.35 14.87
C THR A 30 4.79 5.68 13.61
N VAL A 31 5.49 4.56 13.77
CA VAL A 31 5.78 3.69 12.64
C VAL A 31 4.40 3.15 12.28
N SER A 32 3.70 3.89 11.41
CA SER A 32 2.56 3.33 10.72
C SER A 32 3.13 2.13 9.98
N ALA A 33 2.72 0.94 10.33
CA ALA A 33 3.02 -0.22 9.54
C ALA A 33 2.33 0.00 8.19
N ASP A 34 3.13 0.24 7.19
CA ASP A 34 2.73 0.55 5.84
C ASP A 34 3.67 -0.19 4.87
N GLN A 35 3.63 0.18 3.61
CA GLN A 35 4.53 -0.37 2.59
C GLN A 35 6.03 -0.21 2.90
N ASN A 36 6.42 0.62 3.88
CA ASN A 36 7.81 0.82 4.31
C ASN A 36 8.20 -0.06 5.51
N ASP A 37 7.27 -0.89 6.01
CA ASP A 37 7.54 -1.75 7.16
C ASP A 37 8.71 -2.72 6.87
N PRO A 38 9.75 -2.74 7.72
CA PRO A 38 10.93 -3.57 7.52
C PRO A 38 10.62 -5.08 7.50
N ARG A 39 9.49 -5.52 8.09
CA ARG A 39 9.04 -6.92 8.05
C ARG A 39 8.77 -7.40 6.63
N LEU A 40 8.29 -6.51 5.75
CA LEU A 40 7.99 -6.81 4.34
C LEU A 40 9.20 -7.36 3.58
N ASN A 41 10.39 -6.79 3.80
CA ASN A 41 11.60 -7.23 3.10
C ASN A 41 11.92 -8.70 3.38
N ASN A 42 11.73 -9.16 4.62
CA ASN A 42 11.96 -10.55 4.98
C ASN A 42 10.88 -11.48 4.40
N LEU A 43 9.62 -11.04 4.43
CA LEU A 43 8.49 -11.81 3.87
C LEU A 43 8.64 -11.98 2.35
N PHE A 44 8.94 -10.91 1.61
CA PHE A 44 9.19 -10.99 0.18
C PHE A 44 10.42 -11.84 -0.16
N LYS A 45 11.49 -11.78 0.65
CA LYS A 45 12.65 -12.66 0.47
C LYS A 45 12.28 -14.13 0.62
N LYS A 46 11.49 -14.49 1.64
CA LYS A 46 11.00 -15.87 1.82
C LYS A 46 10.08 -16.29 0.69
N LEU A 47 9.16 -15.41 0.28
CA LEU A 47 8.22 -15.64 -0.81
C LEU A 47 8.94 -15.94 -2.14
N ASN A 48 10.08 -15.31 -2.37
CA ASN A 48 10.90 -15.55 -3.56
C ASN A 48 11.68 -16.89 -3.50
N GLN A 49 11.82 -17.52 -2.34
CA GLN A 49 12.65 -18.69 -2.13
C GLN A 49 11.88 -20.00 -1.88
N THR A 50 10.62 -19.92 -1.48
CA THR A 50 9.85 -21.11 -1.10
C THR A 50 9.01 -21.63 -2.28
N GLU A 51 9.02 -22.97 -2.47
CA GLU A 51 8.15 -23.69 -3.42
C GLU A 51 6.89 -24.23 -2.71
N ASN A 52 6.84 -24.16 -1.38
CA ASN A 52 5.72 -24.68 -0.61
C ASN A 52 4.50 -23.78 -0.74
N GLN A 53 3.44 -24.27 -1.37
CA GLN A 53 2.23 -23.50 -1.64
C GLN A 53 1.45 -23.08 -0.38
N GLU A 54 1.56 -23.82 0.72
CA GLU A 54 0.97 -23.44 2.00
C GLU A 54 1.73 -22.26 2.60
N GLU A 55 3.05 -22.36 2.65
CA GLU A 55 3.91 -21.27 3.10
C GLU A 55 3.75 -20.00 2.23
N ILE A 56 3.61 -20.15 0.90
CA ILE A 56 3.33 -19.02 -0.02
C ILE A 56 2.03 -18.32 0.39
N ARG A 57 0.95 -19.08 0.67
CA ARG A 57 -0.32 -18.48 1.10
C ARG A 57 -0.19 -17.73 2.41
N ASP A 58 0.53 -18.29 3.39
CA ASP A 58 0.74 -17.68 4.70
C ASP A 58 1.60 -16.41 4.59
N LEU A 59 2.65 -16.43 3.78
CA LEU A 59 3.49 -15.26 3.53
C LEU A 59 2.70 -14.13 2.85
N ILE A 60 1.86 -14.46 1.86
CA ILE A 60 0.98 -13.50 1.19
C ILE A 60 -0.02 -12.91 2.20
N ALA A 61 -0.64 -13.73 3.05
CA ALA A 61 -1.55 -13.24 4.09
C ALA A 61 -0.85 -12.27 5.05
N ASN A 62 0.34 -12.64 5.55
CA ASN A 62 1.12 -11.77 6.42
C ASN A 62 1.53 -10.45 5.76
N ILE A 63 1.82 -10.43 4.45
CA ILE A 63 2.10 -9.21 3.71
C ILE A 63 0.84 -8.33 3.65
N TRP A 64 -0.33 -8.91 3.36
CA TRP A 64 -1.60 -8.18 3.38
C TRP A 64 -1.90 -7.61 4.77
N ASP A 65 -1.69 -8.38 5.84
CA ASP A 65 -1.92 -7.92 7.21
C ASP A 65 -1.10 -6.66 7.51
N ILE A 66 0.19 -6.66 7.12
CA ILE A 66 1.06 -5.48 7.29
C ILE A 66 0.56 -4.29 6.47
N TRP A 67 0.15 -4.49 5.22
CA TRP A 67 -0.38 -3.40 4.39
C TRP A 67 -1.71 -2.83 4.90
N TYR A 68 -2.44 -3.60 5.74
CA TYR A 68 -3.68 -3.16 6.38
C TYR A 68 -3.46 -2.59 7.79
N GLU A 69 -2.27 -2.73 8.38
CA GLU A 69 -1.99 -2.17 9.69
C GLU A 69 -2.02 -0.63 9.62
N VAL A 70 -2.92 -0.03 10.38
CA VAL A 70 -3.07 1.43 10.48
C VAL A 70 -3.43 1.76 11.92
N ASP A 71 -2.75 2.77 12.50
CA ASP A 71 -2.95 3.17 13.89
C ASP A 71 -3.91 4.35 14.06
N ASP A 72 -4.14 5.14 12.99
CA ASP A 72 -5.03 6.30 13.04
C ASP A 72 -6.51 5.87 12.99
N PRO A 73 -7.30 6.14 14.06
CA PRO A 73 -8.70 5.73 14.11
C PRO A 73 -9.56 6.28 12.96
N LYS A 74 -9.22 7.47 12.44
CA LYS A 74 -9.95 8.12 11.35
C LYS A 74 -9.66 7.43 10.02
N VAL A 75 -8.40 7.05 9.80
CA VAL A 75 -7.97 6.28 8.63
C VAL A 75 -8.64 4.90 8.64
N ILE A 76 -8.65 4.22 9.80
CA ILE A 76 -9.35 2.94 9.99
C ILE A 76 -10.84 3.09 9.64
N GLU A 77 -11.52 4.11 10.19
CA GLU A 77 -12.95 4.35 9.95
C GLU A 77 -13.26 4.51 8.45
N TYR A 78 -12.49 5.34 7.74
CA TYR A 78 -12.70 5.55 6.30
C TYR A 78 -12.39 4.29 5.50
N PHE A 79 -11.34 3.55 5.86
CA PHE A 79 -10.97 2.31 5.19
C PHE A 79 -12.08 1.27 5.33
N GLU A 80 -12.55 1.01 6.55
CA GLU A 80 -13.62 0.04 6.79
C GLU A 80 -14.92 0.40 6.07
N LYS A 81 -15.33 1.68 6.11
CA LYS A 81 -16.51 2.16 5.38
C LYS A 81 -16.36 2.02 3.87
N GLY A 82 -15.16 2.28 3.34
CA GLY A 82 -14.85 2.08 1.93
C GLY A 82 -14.96 0.61 1.52
N ILE A 83 -14.38 -0.29 2.30
CA ILE A 83 -14.48 -1.75 2.09
C ILE A 83 -15.93 -2.23 2.17
N GLN A 84 -16.68 -1.76 3.17
CA GLN A 84 -18.10 -2.11 3.27
C GLN A 84 -18.90 -1.64 2.05
N ALA A 85 -18.62 -0.44 1.55
CA ALA A 85 -19.25 0.09 0.34
C ALA A 85 -18.92 -0.77 -0.91
N ILE A 86 -17.68 -1.27 -1.05
CA ILE A 86 -17.31 -2.24 -2.09
C ILE A 86 -18.14 -3.52 -1.95
N ARG A 87 -18.24 -4.07 -0.73
CA ARG A 87 -18.98 -5.32 -0.47
C ARG A 87 -20.44 -5.25 -0.91
N ILE A 88 -21.09 -4.11 -0.68
CA ILE A 88 -22.49 -3.88 -1.13
C ILE A 88 -22.58 -3.32 -2.55
N ARG A 89 -21.47 -3.32 -3.31
CA ARG A 89 -21.35 -2.81 -4.69
C ARG A 89 -21.75 -1.34 -4.86
N ASN A 90 -21.67 -0.54 -3.80
CA ASN A 90 -21.84 0.92 -3.88
C ASN A 90 -20.49 1.59 -4.14
N TYR A 91 -19.97 1.44 -5.34
CA TYR A 91 -18.64 1.92 -5.73
C TYR A 91 -18.50 3.45 -5.63
N PRO A 92 -19.51 4.29 -5.99
CA PRO A 92 -19.42 5.73 -5.78
C PRO A 92 -19.23 6.10 -4.30
N LEU A 93 -19.88 5.39 -3.39
CA LEU A 93 -19.71 5.60 -1.95
C LEU A 93 -18.31 5.15 -1.48
N ALA A 94 -17.83 4.03 -1.98
CA ALA A 94 -16.48 3.53 -1.71
C ALA A 94 -15.42 4.57 -2.12
N ILE A 95 -15.52 5.11 -3.34
CA ILE A 95 -14.62 6.16 -3.85
C ILE A 95 -14.61 7.39 -2.93
N ARG A 96 -15.77 7.82 -2.41
CA ARG A 96 -15.83 8.95 -1.48
C ARG A 96 -15.04 8.67 -0.20
N PHE A 97 -15.18 7.48 0.38
CA PHE A 97 -14.43 7.12 1.59
C PHE A 97 -12.94 7.01 1.33
N PHE A 98 -12.52 6.41 0.21
CA PHE A 98 -11.11 6.34 -0.14
C PHE A 98 -10.53 7.70 -0.52
N ASN A 99 -11.31 8.65 -1.09
CA ASN A 99 -10.88 10.02 -1.28
C ASN A 99 -10.54 10.69 0.06
N ASN A 100 -11.46 10.60 1.04
CA ASN A 100 -11.22 11.16 2.37
C ASN A 100 -9.99 10.52 3.03
N LEU A 101 -9.80 9.22 2.85
CA LEU A 101 -8.67 8.49 3.39
C LEU A 101 -7.35 8.93 2.75
N ILE A 102 -7.31 9.10 1.43
CA ILE A 102 -6.15 9.58 0.69
C ILE A 102 -5.82 11.05 1.04
N GLU A 103 -6.82 11.88 1.37
CA GLU A 103 -6.61 13.23 1.89
C GLU A 103 -5.96 13.22 3.27
N GLU A 104 -6.33 12.28 4.15
CA GLU A 104 -5.72 12.12 5.48
C GLU A 104 -4.33 11.51 5.42
N ASP A 105 -4.15 10.44 4.63
CA ASP A 105 -2.86 9.76 4.42
C ASP A 105 -2.61 9.45 2.94
N PRO A 106 -1.99 10.37 2.20
CA PRO A 106 -1.68 10.18 0.78
C PRO A 106 -0.60 9.11 0.52
N ASN A 107 0.10 8.66 1.55
CA ASN A 107 1.13 7.62 1.45
C ASN A 107 0.60 6.22 1.74
N PHE A 108 -0.65 6.08 2.14
CA PHE A 108 -1.25 4.77 2.37
C PHE A 108 -1.58 4.09 1.03
N ALA A 109 -0.67 3.24 0.55
CA ALA A 109 -0.75 2.60 -0.77
C ALA A 109 -2.07 1.84 -0.98
N GLU A 110 -2.56 1.16 0.06
CA GLU A 110 -3.78 0.36 -0.04
C GLU A 110 -5.06 1.21 -0.25
N ALA A 111 -5.07 2.47 0.18
CA ALA A 111 -6.18 3.38 -0.12
C ALA A 111 -6.33 3.63 -1.62
N TRP A 112 -5.22 3.87 -2.30
CA TRP A 112 -5.16 4.01 -3.76
C TRP A 112 -5.57 2.72 -4.45
N ASN A 113 -5.03 1.58 -4.02
CA ASN A 113 -5.39 0.26 -4.55
C ASN A 113 -6.88 -0.06 -4.41
N LYS A 114 -7.50 0.23 -3.29
CA LYS A 114 -8.95 0.01 -3.10
C LYS A 114 -9.80 0.98 -3.91
N ARG A 115 -9.37 2.23 -4.09
CA ARG A 115 -10.07 3.17 -4.97
C ARG A 115 -9.93 2.74 -6.42
N ALA A 116 -8.76 2.27 -6.85
CA ALA A 116 -8.57 1.66 -8.16
C ALA A 116 -9.52 0.50 -8.41
N THR A 117 -9.69 -0.38 -7.41
CA THR A 117 -10.65 -1.48 -7.49
C THR A 117 -12.09 -0.97 -7.70
N ALA A 118 -12.49 0.07 -6.99
CA ALA A 118 -13.83 0.66 -7.15
C ALA A 118 -14.02 1.28 -8.55
N TYR A 119 -13.02 1.99 -9.08
CA TYR A 119 -13.04 2.50 -10.46
C TYR A 119 -13.10 1.38 -11.50
N PHE A 120 -12.29 0.32 -11.32
CA PHE A 120 -12.33 -0.86 -12.20
C PHE A 120 -13.74 -1.47 -12.26
N MET A 121 -14.37 -1.66 -11.11
CA MET A 121 -15.72 -2.24 -11.01
C MET A 121 -16.81 -1.33 -11.62
N MET A 122 -16.53 -0.03 -11.81
CA MET A 122 -17.39 0.91 -12.54
C MET A 122 -17.07 0.97 -14.02
N GLY A 123 -16.02 0.29 -14.49
CA GLY A 123 -15.55 0.38 -15.88
C GLY A 123 -14.72 1.64 -16.18
N ASP A 124 -14.36 2.45 -15.16
CA ASP A 124 -13.51 3.63 -15.32
C ASP A 124 -12.02 3.19 -15.26
N PHE A 125 -11.59 2.50 -16.33
CA PHE A 125 -10.25 1.90 -16.39
C PHE A 125 -9.14 2.93 -16.37
N ASP A 126 -9.36 4.13 -16.90
CA ASP A 126 -8.36 5.21 -16.91
C ASP A 126 -8.05 5.68 -15.47
N LYS A 127 -9.10 5.96 -14.67
CA LYS A 127 -8.90 6.33 -13.26
C LYS A 127 -8.35 5.18 -12.44
N SER A 128 -8.81 3.95 -12.70
CA SER A 128 -8.26 2.77 -12.06
C SER A 128 -6.75 2.65 -12.31
N MET A 129 -6.32 2.81 -13.56
CA MET A 129 -4.89 2.75 -13.92
C MET A 129 -4.07 3.85 -13.23
N LEU A 130 -4.58 5.08 -13.14
CA LEU A 130 -3.90 6.17 -12.43
C LEU A 130 -3.67 5.83 -10.95
N ASP A 131 -4.67 5.27 -10.28
CA ASP A 131 -4.55 4.86 -8.88
C ASP A 131 -3.64 3.65 -8.70
N ILE A 132 -3.66 2.70 -9.64
CA ILE A 132 -2.73 1.55 -9.67
C ILE A 132 -1.28 2.05 -9.80
N VAL A 133 -1.01 2.97 -10.71
CA VAL A 133 0.33 3.57 -10.86
C VAL A 133 0.76 4.22 -9.57
N LYS A 134 -0.14 4.97 -8.91
CA LYS A 134 0.16 5.59 -7.61
C LYS A 134 0.44 4.56 -6.52
N THR A 135 -0.32 3.48 -6.48
CA THR A 135 -0.05 2.36 -5.56
C THR A 135 1.35 1.78 -5.79
N LEU A 136 1.74 1.57 -7.05
CA LEU A 136 3.04 0.98 -7.41
C LEU A 136 4.22 1.97 -7.25
N GLU A 137 3.98 3.28 -7.25
CA GLU A 137 4.97 4.28 -6.84
C GLU A 137 5.29 4.17 -5.34
N LEU A 138 4.27 3.91 -4.52
CA LEU A 138 4.39 3.78 -3.07
C LEU A 138 4.95 2.40 -2.66
N GLU A 139 4.45 1.32 -3.28
CA GLU A 139 4.90 -0.06 -3.07
C GLU A 139 5.04 -0.79 -4.42
N PRO A 140 6.25 -0.82 -4.99
CA PRO A 140 6.48 -1.46 -6.30
C PRO A 140 6.19 -2.97 -6.35
N ARG A 141 6.09 -3.62 -5.18
CA ARG A 141 5.82 -5.06 -5.04
C ARG A 141 4.35 -5.35 -4.77
N HIS A 142 3.47 -4.34 -4.84
CA HIS A 142 2.06 -4.47 -4.49
C HIS A 142 1.33 -5.39 -5.50
N PHE A 143 1.29 -6.68 -5.21
CA PHE A 143 0.77 -7.68 -6.15
C PHE A 143 -0.73 -7.53 -6.46
N GLY A 144 -1.53 -6.94 -5.57
CA GLY A 144 -2.92 -6.58 -5.86
C GLY A 144 -3.04 -5.51 -6.94
N ALA A 145 -2.17 -4.49 -6.92
CA ALA A 145 -2.11 -3.45 -7.93
C ALA A 145 -1.57 -3.99 -9.27
N LEU A 146 -0.53 -4.84 -9.23
CA LEU A 146 -0.03 -5.53 -10.43
C LEU A 146 -1.11 -6.41 -11.07
N ASP A 147 -1.86 -7.18 -10.27
CA ASP A 147 -2.97 -7.98 -10.77
C ASP A 147 -4.07 -7.11 -11.41
N GLY A 148 -4.45 -6.00 -10.76
CA GLY A 148 -5.39 -5.01 -11.30
C GLY A 148 -4.93 -4.41 -12.63
N MET A 149 -3.64 -4.06 -12.76
CA MET A 149 -3.03 -3.57 -14.00
C MET A 149 -3.16 -4.61 -15.12
N SER A 150 -2.82 -5.87 -14.84
CA SER A 150 -2.93 -6.93 -15.84
C SER A 150 -4.37 -7.14 -16.31
N LEU A 151 -5.35 -7.07 -15.41
CA LEU A 151 -6.77 -7.18 -15.75
C LEU A 151 -7.24 -6.05 -16.67
N ILE A 152 -6.76 -4.81 -16.47
CA ILE A 152 -7.07 -3.68 -17.35
C ILE A 152 -6.47 -3.93 -18.73
N PHE A 153 -5.21 -4.35 -18.83
CA PHE A 153 -4.57 -4.67 -20.11
C PHE A 153 -5.31 -5.79 -20.86
N ILE A 154 -5.72 -6.85 -20.15
CA ILE A 154 -6.51 -7.94 -20.74
C ILE A 154 -7.84 -7.41 -21.28
N HIS A 155 -8.56 -6.59 -20.49
CA HIS A 155 -9.83 -6.00 -20.92
C HIS A 155 -9.69 -5.14 -22.17
N GLN A 156 -8.53 -4.46 -22.33
CA GLN A 156 -8.21 -3.64 -23.50
C GLN A 156 -7.64 -4.44 -24.68
N GLY A 157 -7.51 -5.75 -24.57
CA GLY A 157 -6.87 -6.62 -25.58
C GLY A 157 -5.34 -6.45 -25.68
N GLN A 158 -4.73 -5.78 -24.72
CA GLN A 158 -3.29 -5.52 -24.64
C GLN A 158 -2.56 -6.70 -23.99
N PHE A 159 -2.68 -7.89 -24.57
CA PHE A 159 -2.21 -9.14 -23.98
C PHE A 159 -0.71 -9.16 -23.73
N GLN A 160 0.09 -8.55 -24.62
CA GLN A 160 1.55 -8.49 -24.45
C GLN A 160 1.94 -7.66 -23.21
N GLU A 161 1.23 -6.58 -22.92
CA GLU A 161 1.46 -5.78 -21.72
C GLU A 161 1.04 -6.52 -20.45
N ALA A 162 -0.08 -7.27 -20.50
CA ALA A 162 -0.49 -8.14 -19.40
C ALA A 162 0.57 -9.21 -19.09
N LEU A 163 1.18 -9.83 -20.12
CA LEU A 163 2.26 -10.80 -19.94
C LEU A 163 3.48 -10.19 -19.23
N LYS A 164 3.88 -8.97 -19.58
CA LYS A 164 4.98 -8.26 -18.90
C LYS A 164 4.71 -8.05 -17.42
N VAL A 165 3.44 -7.76 -17.06
CA VAL A 165 3.05 -7.60 -15.65
C VAL A 165 3.13 -8.94 -14.93
N TYR A 166 2.68 -10.04 -15.53
CA TYR A 166 2.81 -11.36 -14.92
C TYR A 166 4.27 -11.80 -14.80
N ASP A 167 5.12 -11.47 -15.77
CA ASP A 167 6.57 -11.72 -15.66
C ASP A 167 7.15 -10.98 -14.44
N LYS A 168 6.80 -9.70 -14.26
CA LYS A 168 7.20 -8.93 -13.08
C LYS A 168 6.69 -9.55 -11.77
N MET A 169 5.46 -10.06 -11.75
CA MET A 169 4.92 -10.76 -10.59
C MET A 169 5.70 -12.06 -10.30
N LEU A 170 6.08 -12.82 -11.32
CA LEU A 170 6.89 -14.04 -11.16
C LEU A 170 8.35 -13.75 -10.76
N GLU A 171 8.89 -12.56 -11.03
CA GLU A 171 10.17 -12.14 -10.45
C GLU A 171 10.08 -11.95 -8.92
N LEU A 172 8.93 -11.50 -8.41
CA LEU A 172 8.70 -11.30 -6.99
C LEU A 172 8.40 -12.61 -6.25
N PHE A 173 7.63 -13.49 -6.86
CA PHE A 173 7.23 -14.80 -6.32
C PHE A 173 7.20 -15.88 -7.41
N PRO A 174 8.38 -16.45 -7.71
CA PRO A 174 8.58 -17.35 -8.86
C PRO A 174 7.71 -18.60 -8.84
N PHE A 175 7.33 -19.05 -7.65
CA PHE A 175 6.60 -20.30 -7.46
C PHE A 175 5.08 -20.10 -7.29
N SER A 176 4.55 -18.94 -7.68
CA SER A 176 3.11 -18.67 -7.68
C SER A 176 2.42 -19.44 -8.81
N ILE A 177 1.82 -20.59 -8.48
CA ILE A 177 1.03 -21.38 -9.43
C ILE A 177 -0.07 -20.52 -10.06
N ARG A 178 -0.78 -19.73 -9.24
CA ARG A 178 -1.87 -18.86 -9.72
C ARG A 178 -1.41 -17.84 -10.76
N THR A 179 -0.23 -17.24 -10.57
CA THR A 179 0.30 -16.26 -11.52
C THR A 179 0.73 -16.94 -12.81
N GLN A 180 1.32 -18.14 -12.71
CA GLN A 180 1.71 -18.93 -13.87
C GLN A 180 0.48 -19.35 -14.68
N GLU A 181 -0.57 -19.86 -14.05
CA GLU A 181 -1.83 -20.22 -14.71
C GLU A 181 -2.46 -19.07 -15.49
N LYS A 182 -2.52 -17.86 -14.87
CA LYS A 182 -3.02 -16.66 -15.55
C LYS A 182 -2.17 -16.28 -16.77
N LYS A 183 -0.85 -16.40 -16.67
CA LYS A 183 0.07 -16.15 -17.79
C LYS A 183 -0.16 -17.14 -18.91
N ASP A 184 -0.30 -18.43 -18.60
CA ASP A 184 -0.50 -19.51 -19.58
C ASP A 184 -1.85 -19.35 -20.29
N GLU A 185 -2.88 -18.89 -19.57
CA GLU A 185 -4.19 -18.57 -20.17
C GLU A 185 -4.05 -17.48 -21.25
N ILE A 186 -3.34 -16.38 -20.96
CA ILE A 186 -3.11 -15.31 -21.95
C ILE A 186 -2.30 -15.81 -23.14
N LEU A 187 -1.26 -16.61 -22.92
CA LEU A 187 -0.48 -17.21 -24.00
C LEU A 187 -1.37 -18.09 -24.91
N SER A 188 -2.30 -18.85 -24.33
CA SER A 188 -3.26 -19.64 -25.07
C SER A 188 -4.19 -18.77 -25.94
N ILE A 189 -4.70 -17.65 -25.42
CA ILE A 189 -5.54 -16.69 -26.16
C ILE A 189 -4.77 -16.14 -27.37
N ILE A 190 -3.52 -15.73 -27.18
CA ILE A 190 -2.68 -15.19 -28.27
C ILE A 190 -2.46 -16.23 -29.35
N SER A 191 -2.14 -17.48 -28.96
CA SER A 191 -1.88 -18.57 -29.92
C SER A 191 -3.09 -18.97 -30.77
N GLN A 192 -4.31 -18.75 -30.28
CA GLN A 192 -5.55 -19.04 -31.01
C GLN A 192 -5.96 -17.88 -31.93
N SER A 193 -5.37 -16.72 -31.77
CA SER A 193 -5.69 -15.49 -32.53
C SER A 193 -4.74 -15.25 -33.71
N THR A 194 -3.70 -16.10 -33.86
CA THR A 194 -2.69 -16.08 -34.94
C THR A 194 -2.91 -17.22 -35.90
#